data_baefadabd6b402e9d7d4d94570cfc02c
#
_entry.id   baefadabd6b402e9d7d4d94570cfc02c
#
_cell.length_a   1.000
_cell.length_b   1.000
_cell.length_c   1.000
_cell.angle_alpha   90.00
_cell.angle_beta   90.00
_cell.angle_gamma   90.00
#
_symmetry.space_group_name_H-M   'P 1'
#
loop_
_entity.id
_entity.type
_entity.pdbx_description
1 polymer ?
#
loop_
_entity_poly.entity_id
_entity_poly.type
_entity_poly.pdbx_seq_one_letter_code
_entity_poly.pdbx_strand_id
1 'polypeptide(L)'
;MDTQESPSTLVIDQTTILSLLAALSLLVTAYITSLYLLHSSATTKLRVIFIWHLFDALIHFVLEGSFLYNCFFTFTAIPHSTDYPHPASLTSPAVHFLGYADRLYGSQYGTSLTAKLWQEYAKADRRWGGADLTVISLELLTVFGAGPLALWICELVRRGDKAGRLWFWASVLATGELYGGEFNRRLSIDRTGLS
;
A
#
# COMPACT_ATOMS: atom_id res chain seq x y z
N MET A 1 26.32 28.85 -15.61
CA MET A 1 25.90 28.91 -14.18
C MET A 1 25.41 27.55 -13.85
N ASP A 2 26.36 26.66 -13.52
CA ASP A 2 26.08 25.23 -13.29
C ASP A 2 25.43 25.07 -11.92
N THR A 3 24.15 24.75 -11.92
CA THR A 3 23.47 24.28 -10.71
C THR A 3 23.90 22.84 -10.45
N GLN A 4 24.92 22.67 -9.61
CA GLN A 4 25.25 21.36 -9.04
C GLN A 4 24.06 20.91 -8.20
N GLU A 5 23.26 19.95 -8.74
CA GLU A 5 22.37 19.14 -7.92
C GLU A 5 23.26 18.35 -6.94
N SER A 6 23.16 18.69 -5.67
CA SER A 6 23.77 17.89 -4.61
C SER A 6 23.15 16.50 -4.64
N PRO A 7 23.95 15.42 -4.59
CA PRO A 7 23.40 14.07 -4.55
C PRO A 7 22.51 13.96 -3.31
N SER A 8 21.26 13.52 -3.51
CA SER A 8 20.33 13.24 -2.43
C SER A 8 20.91 12.12 -1.56
N THR A 9 21.49 12.48 -0.43
CA THR A 9 21.95 11.49 0.56
C THR A 9 20.73 10.75 1.09
N LEU A 10 20.73 9.45 0.97
CA LEU A 10 19.68 8.58 1.54
C LEU A 10 19.78 8.72 3.09
N VAL A 11 18.87 9.47 3.66
CA VAL A 11 18.80 9.66 5.12
C VAL A 11 17.95 8.55 5.69
N ILE A 12 18.60 7.55 6.29
CA ILE A 12 17.91 6.51 7.06
C ILE A 12 17.60 7.10 8.44
N ASP A 13 16.37 7.51 8.65
CA ASP A 13 15.89 8.02 9.92
C ASP A 13 15.16 6.94 10.75
N GLN A 14 14.75 7.29 11.97
CA GLN A 14 14.04 6.37 12.86
C GLN A 14 12.73 5.85 12.22
N THR A 15 12.04 6.67 11.44
CA THR A 15 10.77 6.30 10.80
C THR A 15 11.00 5.27 9.71
N THR A 16 12.07 5.42 8.92
CA THR A 16 12.49 4.42 7.92
C THR A 16 12.76 3.06 8.56
N ILE A 17 13.50 3.04 9.67
CA ILE A 17 13.80 1.80 10.40
C ILE A 17 12.51 1.16 10.92
N LEU A 18 11.62 1.94 11.53
CA LEU A 18 10.33 1.42 12.04
C LEU A 18 9.45 0.88 10.92
N SER A 19 9.45 1.51 9.75
CA SER A 19 8.69 1.03 8.58
C SER A 19 9.18 -0.32 8.08
N LEU A 20 10.50 -0.49 7.99
CA LEU A 20 11.11 -1.77 7.63
C LEU A 20 10.83 -2.86 8.67
N LEU A 21 10.91 -2.51 9.95
CA LEU A 21 10.59 -3.44 11.05
C LEU A 21 9.12 -3.84 11.04
N ALA A 22 8.20 -2.94 10.69
CA ALA A 22 6.79 -3.26 10.54
C ALA A 22 6.59 -4.31 9.44
N ALA A 23 7.13 -4.10 8.23
CA ALA A 23 7.04 -5.08 7.15
C ALA A 23 7.67 -6.43 7.53
N LEU A 24 8.86 -6.41 8.16
CA LEU A 24 9.51 -7.63 8.62
C LEU A 24 8.67 -8.39 9.67
N SER A 25 7.99 -7.67 10.57
CA SER A 25 7.12 -8.28 11.58
C SER A 25 5.95 -9.03 10.96
N LEU A 26 5.38 -8.51 9.86
CA LEU A 26 4.33 -9.21 9.11
C LEU A 26 4.85 -10.49 8.45
N LEU A 27 6.05 -10.46 7.88
CA LEU A 27 6.70 -11.66 7.32
C LEU A 27 6.97 -12.72 8.41
N VAL A 28 7.49 -12.30 9.56
CA VAL A 28 7.71 -13.20 10.71
C VAL A 28 6.38 -13.78 11.19
N THR A 29 5.32 -12.98 11.25
CA THR A 29 3.98 -13.45 11.61
C THR A 29 3.48 -14.50 10.63
N ALA A 30 3.63 -14.29 9.32
CA ALA A 30 3.27 -15.25 8.30
C ALA A 30 4.06 -16.56 8.45
N TYR A 31 5.37 -16.46 8.71
CA TYR A 31 6.22 -17.63 8.96
C TYR A 31 5.76 -18.42 10.18
N ILE A 32 5.60 -17.76 11.32
CA ILE A 32 5.16 -18.40 12.56
C ILE A 32 3.78 -19.06 12.35
N THR A 33 2.83 -18.36 11.73
CA THR A 33 1.50 -18.91 11.42
C THR A 33 1.60 -20.16 10.58
N SER A 34 2.53 -20.22 9.62
CA SER A 34 2.74 -21.42 8.80
C SER A 34 3.18 -22.65 9.60
N LEU A 35 3.90 -22.43 10.73
CA LEU A 35 4.32 -23.54 11.61
C LEU A 35 3.14 -24.14 12.37
N TYR A 36 2.14 -23.32 12.71
CA TYR A 36 0.96 -23.77 13.45
C TYR A 36 -0.15 -24.34 12.57
N LEU A 37 -0.38 -23.72 11.40
CA LEU A 37 -1.53 -24.06 10.56
C LEU A 37 -1.25 -25.15 9.52
N LEU A 38 -0.01 -25.33 9.10
CA LEU A 38 0.34 -26.34 8.11
C LEU A 38 0.78 -27.63 8.81
N HIS A 39 0.33 -28.76 8.24
CA HIS A 39 0.76 -30.08 8.72
C HIS A 39 2.29 -30.24 8.63
N SER A 40 2.89 -31.02 9.53
CA SER A 40 4.34 -31.27 9.56
C SER A 40 4.88 -31.91 8.26
N SER A 41 4.02 -32.65 7.54
CA SER A 41 4.35 -33.26 6.24
C SER A 41 4.20 -32.31 5.05
N ALA A 42 3.83 -31.03 5.27
CA ALA A 42 3.73 -30.07 4.17
C ALA A 42 5.12 -29.87 3.54
N THR A 43 5.17 -29.93 2.21
CA THR A 43 6.42 -29.74 1.48
C THR A 43 6.92 -28.30 1.64
N THR A 44 8.23 -28.09 1.55
CA THR A 44 8.84 -26.76 1.61
C THR A 44 8.20 -25.80 0.59
N LYS A 45 7.91 -26.30 -0.62
CA LYS A 45 7.24 -25.51 -1.66
C LYS A 45 5.88 -24.97 -1.20
N LEU A 46 5.03 -25.82 -0.64
CA LEU A 46 3.71 -25.40 -0.15
C LEU A 46 3.82 -24.45 1.04
N ARG A 47 4.80 -24.65 1.92
CA ARG A 47 5.06 -23.76 3.04
C ARG A 47 5.49 -22.37 2.56
N VAL A 48 6.38 -22.29 1.58
CA VAL A 48 6.80 -21.01 0.99
C VAL A 48 5.62 -20.29 0.33
N ILE A 49 4.79 -21.00 -0.43
CA ILE A 49 3.59 -20.43 -1.05
C ILE A 49 2.64 -19.88 0.01
N PHE A 50 2.42 -20.62 1.11
CA PHE A 50 1.58 -20.17 2.22
C PHE A 50 2.14 -18.90 2.88
N ILE A 51 3.44 -18.90 3.21
CA ILE A 51 4.10 -17.74 3.85
C ILE A 51 3.99 -16.52 2.97
N TRP A 52 4.27 -16.66 1.66
CA TRP A 52 4.21 -15.55 0.71
C TRP A 52 2.82 -14.94 0.65
N HIS A 53 1.77 -15.74 0.40
CA HIS A 53 0.42 -15.21 0.27
C HIS A 53 -0.17 -14.73 1.60
N LEU A 54 0.23 -15.31 2.73
CA LEU A 54 -0.20 -14.78 4.02
C LEU A 54 0.49 -13.44 4.33
N PHE A 55 1.79 -13.32 4.02
CA PHE A 55 2.49 -12.05 4.13
C PHE A 55 1.86 -10.98 3.24
N ASP A 56 1.56 -11.31 2.00
CA ASP A 56 0.89 -10.48 1.04
C ASP A 56 -0.49 -10.00 1.55
N ALA A 57 -1.33 -10.90 2.01
CA ALA A 57 -2.61 -10.56 2.65
C ALA A 57 -2.44 -9.60 3.84
N LEU A 58 -1.42 -9.83 4.68
CA LEU A 58 -1.13 -8.95 5.82
C LEU A 58 -0.65 -7.56 5.39
N ILE A 59 0.13 -7.44 4.31
CA ILE A 59 0.48 -6.15 3.70
C ILE A 59 -0.79 -5.42 3.28
N HIS A 60 -1.66 -6.06 2.51
CA HIS A 60 -2.90 -5.44 2.05
C HIS A 60 -3.79 -4.98 3.20
N PHE A 61 -4.04 -5.83 4.20
CA PHE A 61 -4.95 -5.45 5.29
C PHE A 61 -4.34 -4.47 6.29
N VAL A 62 -3.07 -4.64 6.66
CA VAL A 62 -2.46 -3.85 7.74
C VAL A 62 -1.84 -2.58 7.20
N LEU A 63 -0.98 -2.66 6.18
CA LEU A 63 -0.32 -1.47 5.65
C LEU A 63 -1.26 -0.70 4.74
N GLU A 64 -1.71 -1.25 3.64
CA GLU A 64 -2.57 -0.55 2.67
C GLU A 64 -3.92 -0.19 3.28
N GLY A 65 -4.51 -1.07 4.12
CA GLY A 65 -5.70 -0.73 4.91
C GLY A 65 -5.48 0.48 5.82
N SER A 66 -4.28 0.64 6.40
CA SER A 66 -3.92 1.83 7.18
C SER A 66 -3.78 3.09 6.31
N PHE A 67 -3.34 2.94 5.05
CA PHE A 67 -3.35 4.04 4.09
C PHE A 67 -4.77 4.52 3.81
N LEU A 68 -5.66 3.60 3.46
CA LEU A 68 -7.07 3.92 3.25
C LEU A 68 -7.69 4.58 4.47
N TYR A 69 -7.39 4.08 5.68
CA TYR A 69 -7.84 4.72 6.92
C TYR A 69 -7.39 6.17 6.98
N ASN A 70 -6.12 6.47 6.71
CA ASN A 70 -5.63 7.85 6.72
C ASN A 70 -6.26 8.69 5.60
N CYS A 71 -6.52 8.13 4.42
CA CYS A 71 -7.20 8.84 3.34
C CYS A 71 -8.63 9.23 3.68
N PHE A 72 -9.36 8.40 4.43
CA PHE A 72 -10.78 8.64 4.73
C PHE A 72 -11.03 9.36 6.06
N PHE A 73 -10.14 9.18 7.05
CA PHE A 73 -10.41 9.62 8.42
C PHE A 73 -9.38 10.61 8.98
N THR A 74 -8.25 10.82 8.30
CA THR A 74 -7.24 11.80 8.73
C THR A 74 -7.31 13.02 7.84
N PHE A 75 -7.59 14.20 8.43
CA PHE A 75 -7.73 15.44 7.68
C PHE A 75 -7.32 16.66 8.50
N THR A 76 -7.08 17.77 7.81
CA THR A 76 -6.94 19.10 8.38
C THR A 76 -7.96 20.05 7.78
N ALA A 77 -8.47 20.99 8.58
CA ALA A 77 -9.34 22.04 8.07
C ALA A 77 -8.53 23.07 7.26
N ILE A 78 -9.10 23.53 6.15
CA ILE A 78 -8.53 24.63 5.37
C ILE A 78 -8.97 25.95 6.03
N PRO A 79 -8.05 26.83 6.45
CA PRO A 79 -8.43 28.17 6.93
C PRO A 79 -9.19 28.92 5.84
N HIS A 80 -10.26 29.61 6.18
CA HIS A 80 -11.09 30.39 5.26
C HIS A 80 -10.39 31.67 4.72
N SER A 81 -9.06 31.72 4.71
CA SER A 81 -8.31 32.83 4.10
C SER A 81 -8.22 32.63 2.59
N THR A 82 -8.62 33.63 1.83
CA THR A 82 -8.59 33.73 0.36
C THR A 82 -7.18 33.62 -0.24
N ASP A 83 -6.15 33.61 0.57
CA ASP A 83 -4.74 33.64 0.17
C ASP A 83 -4.02 32.28 0.22
N TYR A 84 -4.70 31.21 0.60
CA TYR A 84 -4.10 29.89 0.41
C TYR A 84 -4.24 29.52 -1.07
N PRO A 85 -3.11 29.43 -1.82
CA PRO A 85 -3.17 28.75 -3.09
C PRO A 85 -3.68 27.34 -2.73
N HIS A 86 -4.90 26.99 -3.15
CA HIS A 86 -5.31 25.60 -3.17
C HIS A 86 -4.10 24.86 -3.73
N PRO A 87 -3.46 23.94 -2.99
CA PRO A 87 -2.51 23.10 -3.64
C PRO A 87 -3.29 22.58 -4.84
N ALA A 88 -2.83 22.93 -6.05
CA ALA A 88 -3.36 22.41 -7.29
C ALA A 88 -3.06 20.93 -7.26
N SER A 89 -3.67 20.31 -6.28
CA SER A 89 -3.50 18.96 -5.85
C SER A 89 -4.28 18.16 -6.83
N LEU A 90 -3.65 17.32 -7.48
CA LEU A 90 -3.97 15.93 -7.81
C LEU A 90 -5.45 15.59 -8.17
N THR A 91 -6.42 16.43 -7.83
CA THR A 91 -7.83 16.37 -8.19
C THR A 91 -8.21 17.65 -8.95
N SER A 92 -8.97 17.51 -10.01
CA SER A 92 -9.58 18.62 -10.75
C SER A 92 -10.13 19.66 -9.76
N PRO A 93 -9.96 20.98 -10.01
CA PRO A 93 -10.32 22.06 -9.07
C PRO A 93 -11.80 22.10 -8.66
N ALA A 94 -12.64 21.26 -9.27
CA ALA A 94 -14.07 21.16 -8.98
C ALA A 94 -14.47 19.95 -8.12
N VAL A 95 -13.55 19.05 -7.78
CA VAL A 95 -13.88 17.82 -7.04
C VAL A 95 -13.20 17.82 -5.69
N HIS A 96 -13.98 17.94 -4.62
CA HIS A 96 -13.51 17.83 -3.25
C HIS A 96 -13.63 16.38 -2.77
N PHE A 97 -12.55 15.84 -2.19
CA PHE A 97 -12.59 14.47 -1.66
C PHE A 97 -13.69 14.34 -0.61
N LEU A 98 -14.52 13.32 -0.71
CA LEU A 98 -15.73 13.10 0.09
C LEU A 98 -16.74 14.28 0.09
N GLY A 99 -16.65 15.21 -0.87
CA GLY A 99 -17.55 16.36 -0.97
C GLY A 99 -17.27 17.51 0.00
N TYR A 100 -16.18 17.47 0.77
CA TYR A 100 -15.82 18.51 1.73
C TYR A 100 -14.82 19.50 1.12
N ALA A 101 -15.29 20.76 0.91
CA ALA A 101 -14.47 21.84 0.38
C ALA A 101 -13.51 22.45 1.42
N ASP A 102 -13.78 22.22 2.70
CA ASP A 102 -13.10 22.81 3.85
C ASP A 102 -12.01 21.90 4.45
N ARG A 103 -11.69 20.77 3.80
CA ARG A 103 -10.80 19.76 4.35
C ARG A 103 -9.79 19.23 3.33
N LEU A 104 -8.58 18.97 3.82
CA LEU A 104 -7.54 18.24 3.11
C LEU A 104 -7.31 16.91 3.82
N TYR A 105 -7.43 15.81 3.08
CA TYR A 105 -7.32 14.45 3.60
C TYR A 105 -5.97 13.81 3.29
N GLY A 106 -5.54 12.89 4.13
CA GLY A 106 -4.36 12.05 3.92
C GLY A 106 -3.43 11.98 5.12
N SER A 107 -2.47 11.06 5.02
CA SER A 107 -1.50 10.77 6.08
C SER A 107 -0.64 11.99 6.47
N GLN A 108 -0.35 12.89 5.54
CA GLN A 108 0.46 14.10 5.79
C GLN A 108 -0.15 15.02 6.85
N TYR A 109 -1.41 14.89 7.17
CA TYR A 109 -2.12 15.69 8.18
C TYR A 109 -2.27 14.95 9.52
N GLY A 110 -1.76 13.72 9.63
CA GLY A 110 -1.86 12.90 10.82
C GLY A 110 -0.58 12.82 11.64
N THR A 111 -0.75 12.46 12.93
CA THR A 111 0.36 12.25 13.88
C THR A 111 0.48 10.80 14.35
N SER A 112 -0.45 9.93 13.94
CA SER A 112 -0.45 8.51 14.30
C SER A 112 0.78 7.78 13.72
N LEU A 113 1.10 6.60 14.26
CA LEU A 113 2.19 5.77 13.75
C LEU A 113 1.96 5.38 12.29
N THR A 114 0.72 5.06 11.92
CA THR A 114 0.37 4.74 10.53
C THR A 114 0.47 5.96 9.61
N ALA A 115 0.07 7.16 10.08
CA ALA A 115 0.26 8.38 9.31
C ALA A 115 1.74 8.67 9.06
N LYS A 116 2.60 8.52 10.08
CA LYS A 116 4.06 8.70 9.95
C LYS A 116 4.66 7.68 8.97
N LEU A 117 4.21 6.43 9.00
CA LEU A 117 4.62 5.42 8.02
C LEU A 117 4.38 5.91 6.60
N TRP A 118 3.19 6.39 6.28
CA TRP A 118 2.84 6.85 4.94
C TRP A 118 3.47 8.19 4.57
N GLN A 119 3.77 9.05 5.55
CA GLN A 119 4.61 10.23 5.33
C GLN A 119 6.02 9.84 4.89
N GLU A 120 6.55 8.71 5.38
CA GLU A 120 7.83 8.18 4.92
C GLU A 120 7.77 7.71 3.46
N TYR A 121 6.75 6.95 3.10
CA TYR A 121 6.52 6.56 1.70
C TYR A 121 6.31 7.77 0.78
N ALA A 122 5.67 8.82 1.28
CA ALA A 122 5.42 10.06 0.53
C ALA A 122 6.71 10.82 0.16
N LYS A 123 7.85 10.53 0.79
CA LYS A 123 9.16 11.07 0.38
C LYS A 123 9.58 10.55 -0.99
N ALA A 124 9.22 9.31 -1.33
CA ALA A 124 9.49 8.69 -2.62
C ALA A 124 8.40 9.03 -3.66
N ASP A 125 7.14 9.04 -3.25
CA ASP A 125 6.00 9.40 -4.11
C ASP A 125 4.94 10.15 -3.30
N ARG A 126 4.78 11.44 -3.58
CA ARG A 126 3.89 12.36 -2.85
C ARG A 126 2.43 11.92 -2.79
N ARG A 127 1.99 11.06 -3.71
CA ARG A 127 0.62 10.55 -3.75
C ARG A 127 0.24 9.78 -2.49
N TRP A 128 1.22 9.17 -1.81
CA TRP A 128 1.05 8.44 -0.57
C TRP A 128 0.84 9.33 0.67
N GLY A 129 1.14 10.63 0.55
CA GLY A 129 0.91 11.59 1.63
C GLY A 129 -0.51 12.14 1.66
N GLY A 130 -1.19 12.19 0.53
CA GLY A 130 -2.53 12.75 0.36
C GLY A 130 -3.59 11.71 0.01
N ALA A 131 -4.81 12.19 -0.29
CA ALA A 131 -5.92 11.36 -0.77
C ALA A 131 -5.96 11.34 -2.31
N ASP A 132 -4.94 10.77 -2.97
CA ASP A 132 -4.93 10.59 -4.42
C ASP A 132 -5.93 9.52 -4.85
N LEU A 133 -6.90 9.89 -5.69
CA LEU A 133 -7.98 8.98 -6.11
C LEU A 133 -7.48 7.75 -6.87
N THR A 134 -6.37 7.87 -7.60
CA THR A 134 -5.81 6.73 -8.35
C THR A 134 -5.21 5.71 -7.38
N VAL A 135 -4.42 6.18 -6.41
CA VAL A 135 -3.83 5.32 -5.38
C VAL A 135 -4.96 4.70 -4.53
N ILE A 136 -5.92 5.52 -4.05
CA ILE A 136 -7.06 5.01 -3.27
C ILE A 136 -7.81 3.90 -4.03
N SER A 137 -8.06 4.08 -5.34
CA SER A 137 -8.78 3.07 -6.13
C SER A 137 -8.01 1.76 -6.23
N LEU A 138 -6.69 1.82 -6.39
CA LEU A 138 -5.84 0.63 -6.40
C LEU A 138 -5.83 -0.04 -5.04
N GLU A 139 -5.64 0.72 -3.96
CA GLU A 139 -5.61 0.17 -2.61
C GLU A 139 -6.96 -0.40 -2.15
N LEU A 140 -8.08 0.15 -2.63
CA LEU A 140 -9.39 -0.48 -2.43
C LEU A 140 -9.47 -1.84 -3.12
N LEU A 141 -8.93 -1.95 -4.33
CA LEU A 141 -8.91 -3.22 -5.07
C LEU A 141 -7.99 -4.25 -4.39
N THR A 142 -6.83 -3.83 -3.90
CA THR A 142 -5.90 -4.73 -3.22
C THR A 142 -6.43 -5.16 -1.86
N VAL A 143 -6.90 -4.25 -1.03
CA VAL A 143 -7.43 -4.55 0.32
C VAL A 143 -8.68 -5.42 0.25
N PHE A 144 -9.63 -5.15 -0.66
CA PHE A 144 -10.91 -5.86 -0.73
C PHE A 144 -10.96 -6.97 -1.78
N GLY A 145 -9.98 -7.04 -2.68
CA GLY A 145 -9.87 -8.07 -3.72
C GLY A 145 -8.65 -8.97 -3.50
N ALA A 146 -7.45 -8.43 -3.64
CA ALA A 146 -6.21 -9.21 -3.55
C ALA A 146 -5.99 -9.83 -2.17
N GLY A 147 -6.16 -9.08 -1.09
CA GLY A 147 -6.02 -9.57 0.28
C GLY A 147 -6.91 -10.76 0.61
N PRO A 148 -8.23 -10.71 0.39
CA PRO A 148 -9.11 -11.87 0.56
C PRO A 148 -8.74 -13.04 -0.34
N LEU A 149 -8.31 -12.79 -1.59
CA LEU A 149 -7.87 -13.84 -2.51
C LEU A 149 -6.58 -14.52 -2.02
N ALA A 150 -5.61 -13.74 -1.51
CA ALA A 150 -4.39 -14.27 -0.90
C ALA A 150 -4.71 -15.16 0.33
N LEU A 151 -5.65 -14.76 1.20
CA LEU A 151 -6.13 -15.62 2.30
C LEU A 151 -6.81 -16.89 1.78
N TRP A 152 -7.58 -16.80 0.70
CA TRP A 152 -8.20 -17.97 0.08
C TRP A 152 -7.15 -18.96 -0.44
N ILE A 153 -6.07 -18.46 -1.05
CA ILE A 153 -4.94 -19.29 -1.49
C ILE A 153 -4.28 -19.97 -0.29
N CYS A 154 -4.07 -19.26 0.82
CA CYS A 154 -3.57 -19.85 2.06
C CYS A 154 -4.46 -21.00 2.55
N GLU A 155 -5.77 -20.82 2.49
CA GLU A 155 -6.74 -21.85 2.88
C GLU A 155 -6.70 -23.07 1.95
N LEU A 156 -6.55 -22.87 0.65
CA LEU A 156 -6.36 -23.98 -0.30
C LEU A 156 -5.07 -24.79 0.00
N VAL A 157 -3.98 -24.09 0.33
CA VAL A 157 -2.73 -24.74 0.75
C VAL A 157 -2.96 -25.55 2.03
N ARG A 158 -3.61 -24.97 3.03
CA ARG A 158 -3.90 -25.62 4.32
C ARG A 158 -4.74 -26.88 4.16
N ARG A 159 -5.76 -26.84 3.29
CA ARG A 159 -6.63 -27.99 2.98
C ARG A 159 -5.96 -29.04 2.12
N GLY A 160 -4.79 -28.78 1.56
CA GLY A 160 -4.12 -29.70 0.64
C GLY A 160 -4.88 -29.89 -0.66
N ASP A 161 -5.39 -28.80 -1.26
CA ASP A 161 -6.21 -28.86 -2.47
C ASP A 161 -5.47 -29.54 -3.63
N LYS A 162 -6.05 -30.62 -4.14
CA LYS A 162 -5.50 -31.40 -5.25
C LYS A 162 -6.18 -31.09 -6.59
N ALA A 163 -7.24 -30.27 -6.59
CA ALA A 163 -8.07 -30.02 -7.77
C ALA A 163 -7.52 -28.92 -8.71
N GLY A 164 -6.31 -28.45 -8.48
CA GLY A 164 -5.68 -27.40 -9.32
C GLY A 164 -6.16 -25.97 -9.03
N ARG A 165 -7.14 -25.79 -8.14
CA ARG A 165 -7.67 -24.46 -7.78
C ARG A 165 -6.61 -23.56 -7.18
N LEU A 166 -5.67 -24.12 -6.40
CA LEU A 166 -4.55 -23.41 -5.83
C LEU A 166 -3.77 -22.66 -6.93
N TRP A 167 -3.37 -23.36 -7.96
CA TRP A 167 -2.56 -22.77 -9.04
C TRP A 167 -3.35 -21.79 -9.89
N PHE A 168 -4.63 -22.07 -10.12
CA PHE A 168 -5.52 -21.15 -10.82
C PHE A 168 -5.61 -19.81 -10.08
N TRP A 169 -5.97 -19.81 -8.79
CA TRP A 169 -6.14 -18.60 -8.03
C TRP A 169 -4.83 -17.87 -7.77
N ALA A 170 -3.72 -18.58 -7.55
CA ALA A 170 -2.39 -17.98 -7.43
C ALA A 170 -1.97 -17.26 -8.73
N SER A 171 -2.30 -17.84 -9.90
CA SER A 171 -2.05 -17.19 -11.19
C SER A 171 -2.94 -15.96 -11.40
N VAL A 172 -4.21 -16.02 -10.99
CA VAL A 172 -5.12 -14.87 -11.06
C VAL A 172 -4.60 -13.71 -10.21
N LEU A 173 -4.22 -13.99 -8.96
CA LEU A 173 -3.67 -12.98 -8.05
C LEU A 173 -2.39 -12.36 -8.61
N ALA A 174 -1.40 -13.17 -8.95
CA ALA A 174 -0.12 -12.71 -9.48
C ALA A 174 -0.27 -11.88 -10.76
N THR A 175 -1.22 -12.25 -11.63
CA THR A 175 -1.53 -11.46 -12.84
C THR A 175 -2.13 -10.11 -12.46
N GLY A 176 -3.10 -10.09 -11.53
CA GLY A 176 -3.74 -8.85 -11.06
C GLY A 176 -2.74 -7.87 -10.47
N GLU A 177 -1.85 -8.35 -9.61
CA GLU A 177 -0.80 -7.52 -8.97
C GLU A 177 0.21 -6.98 -9.98
N LEU A 178 0.65 -7.83 -10.93
CA LEU A 178 1.58 -7.41 -11.97
C LEU A 178 0.99 -6.26 -12.82
N TYR A 179 -0.27 -6.39 -13.25
CA TYR A 179 -0.95 -5.36 -14.02
C TYR A 179 -1.25 -4.11 -13.18
N GLY A 180 -1.64 -4.25 -11.93
CA GLY A 180 -1.87 -3.13 -11.01
C GLY A 180 -0.60 -2.32 -10.77
N GLY A 181 0.53 -2.98 -10.52
CA GLY A 181 1.83 -2.34 -10.36
C GLY A 181 2.29 -1.60 -11.61
N GLU A 182 2.16 -2.20 -12.79
CA GLU A 182 2.53 -1.57 -14.06
C GLU A 182 1.63 -0.35 -14.38
N PHE A 183 0.33 -0.46 -14.12
CA PHE A 183 -0.60 0.64 -14.30
C PHE A 183 -0.24 1.84 -13.41
N ASN A 184 0.03 1.60 -12.13
CA ASN A 184 0.44 2.64 -11.19
C ASN A 184 1.77 3.31 -11.62
N ARG A 185 2.74 2.53 -12.09
CA ARG A 185 4.02 3.03 -12.60
C ARG A 185 3.85 3.96 -13.80
N ARG A 186 3.02 3.59 -14.77
CA ARG A 186 2.76 4.41 -15.97
C ARG A 186 2.11 5.73 -15.61
N LEU A 187 1.11 5.72 -14.73
CA LEU A 187 0.46 6.95 -14.28
C LEU A 187 1.40 7.89 -13.51
N SER A 188 2.39 7.33 -12.81
CA SER A 188 3.42 8.13 -12.14
C SER A 188 4.31 8.85 -13.16
N ILE A 189 4.77 8.16 -14.21
CA ILE A 189 5.63 8.71 -15.27
C ILE A 189 4.92 9.81 -16.04
N ASP A 190 3.68 9.60 -16.48
CA ASP A 190 2.89 10.59 -17.21
C ASP A 190 2.73 11.93 -16.46
N ARG A 191 2.61 11.87 -15.14
CA ARG A 191 2.46 13.06 -14.31
C ARG A 191 3.77 13.80 -14.06
N THR A 192 4.91 13.11 -14.10
CA THR A 192 6.22 13.74 -13.87
C THR A 192 6.85 14.32 -15.12
N GLY A 193 6.26 14.09 -16.30
CA GLY A 193 6.75 14.62 -17.58
C GLY A 193 8.12 14.08 -18.02
N LEU A 194 8.58 12.99 -17.39
CA LEU A 194 9.80 12.27 -17.76
C LEU A 194 9.46 11.21 -18.81
N SER A 195 9.37 11.65 -20.09
CA SER A 195 9.33 10.79 -21.25
C SER A 195 10.71 10.80 -21.95
#